data_ae5b9940f1aa8e4e4a6a74d994773ef4
#
_entry.id   ae5b9940f1aa8e4e4a6a74d994773ef4
#
_cell.length_a   1.000
_cell.length_b   1.000
_cell.length_c   1.000
_cell.angle_alpha   90.00
_cell.angle_beta   90.00
_cell.angle_gamma   90.00
#
_symmetry.space_group_name_H-M   'P 1'
#
loop_
_entity.id
_entity.type
_entity.pdbx_description
1 polymer ?
#
loop_
_entity_poly.entity_id
_entity_poly.type
_entity_poly.pdbx_seq_one_letter_code
_entity_poly.pdbx_strand_id
1 'polypeptide(L)'
;MSAVEENMRLMQTLDDAWNTQDWATFEKRHAASVDVFWPGQEKPTHGRPSHKEEAIAFFKTFPDNKVGNRPYKTLFGQGDWTCSVADFTGTFKGPMTSPDGKVIPPTGKKFRVEFCTVAHWKNGEIIEEKLFYDKMALMQQIGLM
;
A
#
# COMPACT_ATOMS: atom_id res chain seq x y z
N MET A 1 -8.71 -22.52 12.40
CA MET A 1 -8.65 -21.09 12.02
C MET A 1 -9.73 -20.83 10.96
N SER A 2 -10.55 -19.81 11.16
CA SER A 2 -11.55 -19.44 10.18
C SER A 2 -10.92 -18.82 8.94
N ALA A 3 -11.70 -18.73 7.86
CA ALA A 3 -11.23 -18.07 6.63
C ALA A 3 -10.86 -16.60 6.89
N VAL A 4 -11.66 -15.91 7.71
CA VAL A 4 -11.39 -14.51 8.07
C VAL A 4 -10.08 -14.38 8.87
N GLU A 5 -9.86 -15.25 9.85
CA GLU A 5 -8.61 -15.24 10.63
C GLU A 5 -7.39 -15.52 9.75
N GLU A 6 -7.52 -16.48 8.83
CA GLU A 6 -6.44 -16.78 7.87
C GLU A 6 -6.16 -15.58 6.97
N ASN A 7 -7.19 -14.92 6.45
CA ASN A 7 -7.00 -13.74 5.59
C ASN A 7 -6.37 -12.57 6.36
N MET A 8 -6.73 -12.38 7.65
CA MET A 8 -6.08 -11.38 8.49
C MET A 8 -4.60 -11.70 8.71
N ARG A 9 -4.27 -12.97 8.92
CA ARG A 9 -2.87 -13.42 9.02
C ARG A 9 -2.11 -13.15 7.73
N LEU A 10 -2.71 -13.47 6.58
CA LEU A 10 -2.10 -13.24 5.28
C LEU A 10 -1.90 -11.74 4.99
N MET A 11 -2.84 -10.89 5.44
CA MET A 11 -2.69 -9.44 5.33
C MET A 11 -1.44 -8.95 6.07
N GLN A 12 -1.19 -9.49 7.26
CA GLN A 12 0.02 -9.13 8.01
C GLN A 12 1.29 -9.56 7.28
N THR A 13 1.29 -10.75 6.64
CA THR A 13 2.45 -11.20 5.86
C THR A 13 2.69 -10.32 4.64
N LEU A 14 1.63 -9.74 4.06
CA LEU A 14 1.77 -8.81 2.94
C LEU A 14 2.46 -7.52 3.37
N ASP A 15 2.04 -6.93 4.48
CA ASP A 15 2.67 -5.69 4.95
C ASP A 15 4.10 -5.94 5.47
N ASP A 16 4.38 -7.10 6.04
CA ASP A 16 5.75 -7.50 6.33
C ASP A 16 6.59 -7.55 5.06
N ALA A 17 6.05 -8.13 4.00
CA ALA A 17 6.72 -8.23 2.70
C ALA A 17 6.95 -6.86 2.06
N TRP A 18 5.96 -5.97 2.16
CA TRP A 18 6.11 -4.58 1.73
C TRP A 18 7.29 -3.92 2.44
N ASN A 19 7.30 -3.99 3.78
CA ASN A 19 8.31 -3.34 4.61
C ASN A 19 9.73 -3.84 4.34
N THR A 20 9.88 -5.10 3.92
CA THR A 20 11.19 -5.70 3.63
C THR A 20 11.48 -5.78 2.14
N GLN A 21 10.57 -5.30 1.30
CA GLN A 21 10.66 -5.40 -0.16
C GLN A 21 10.84 -6.87 -0.63
N ASP A 22 10.14 -7.77 0.04
CA ASP A 22 10.04 -9.18 -0.34
C ASP A 22 9.01 -9.31 -1.47
N TRP A 23 9.46 -9.06 -2.69
CA TRP A 23 8.58 -9.04 -3.86
C TRP A 23 7.98 -10.40 -4.17
N ALA A 24 8.65 -11.48 -3.83
CA ALA A 24 8.13 -12.83 -4.03
C ALA A 24 6.85 -13.07 -3.20
N THR A 25 6.87 -12.69 -1.92
CA THR A 25 5.68 -12.78 -1.06
C THR A 25 4.61 -11.77 -1.49
N PHE A 26 5.01 -10.55 -1.84
CA PHE A 26 4.09 -9.54 -2.36
C PHE A 26 3.30 -10.10 -3.55
N GLU A 27 3.97 -10.74 -4.50
CA GLU A 27 3.33 -11.36 -5.66
C GLU A 27 2.40 -12.49 -5.25
N LYS A 28 2.80 -13.32 -4.29
CA LYS A 28 1.98 -14.43 -3.79
C LYS A 28 0.65 -13.96 -3.18
N ARG A 29 0.63 -12.78 -2.58
CA ARG A 29 -0.57 -12.25 -1.91
C ARG A 29 -1.55 -11.60 -2.88
N HIS A 30 -1.17 -11.38 -4.12
CA HIS A 30 -2.02 -10.73 -5.12
C HIS A 30 -2.36 -11.68 -6.26
N ALA A 31 -3.64 -11.72 -6.65
CA ALA A 31 -4.05 -12.44 -7.85
C ALA A 31 -3.45 -11.79 -9.09
N ALA A 32 -3.23 -12.57 -10.14
CA ALA A 32 -2.68 -12.06 -11.40
C ALA A 32 -3.50 -10.91 -11.97
N SER A 33 -4.83 -10.93 -11.79
CA SER A 33 -5.78 -9.94 -12.30
C SER A 33 -6.28 -8.97 -11.23
N VAL A 34 -5.53 -8.77 -10.15
CA VAL A 34 -5.94 -7.88 -9.05
C VAL A 34 -6.25 -6.47 -9.54
N ASP A 35 -7.29 -5.87 -8.94
CA ASP A 35 -7.59 -4.45 -9.11
C ASP A 35 -7.25 -3.70 -7.83
N VAL A 36 -6.44 -2.65 -7.95
CA VAL A 36 -5.97 -1.84 -6.83
C VAL A 36 -6.44 -0.41 -6.99
N PHE A 37 -7.19 0.07 -5.99
CA PHE A 37 -7.75 1.42 -5.99
C PHE A 37 -6.93 2.32 -5.08
N TRP A 38 -6.17 3.24 -5.67
CA TRP A 38 -5.38 4.22 -4.94
C TRP A 38 -6.15 5.53 -4.78
N PRO A 39 -5.90 6.29 -3.68
CA PRO A 39 -6.50 7.61 -3.53
C PRO A 39 -6.12 8.52 -4.69
N GLY A 40 -7.10 9.25 -5.22
CA GLY A 40 -6.87 10.22 -6.28
C GLY A 40 -6.73 9.64 -7.68
N GLN A 41 -6.80 8.33 -7.84
CA GLN A 41 -6.85 7.70 -9.16
C GLN A 41 -8.29 7.54 -9.62
N GLU A 42 -8.55 7.91 -10.86
CA GLU A 42 -9.88 7.78 -11.46
C GLU A 42 -10.24 6.32 -11.74
N LYS A 43 -9.25 5.52 -12.12
CA LYS A 43 -9.42 4.10 -12.43
C LYS A 43 -8.47 3.26 -11.59
N PRO A 44 -8.85 2.00 -11.28
CA PRO A 44 -7.94 1.12 -10.56
C PRO A 44 -6.73 0.76 -11.41
N THR A 45 -5.63 0.44 -10.73
CA THR A 45 -4.50 -0.25 -11.35
C THR A 45 -4.90 -1.70 -11.54
N HIS A 46 -4.85 -2.19 -12.77
CA HIS A 46 -5.22 -3.56 -13.09
C HIS A 46 -3.98 -4.41 -13.29
N GLY A 47 -3.97 -5.56 -12.61
CA GLY A 47 -2.96 -6.59 -12.79
C GLY A 47 -1.80 -6.50 -11.80
N ARG A 48 -1.35 -7.67 -11.39
CA ARG A 48 -0.25 -7.81 -10.44
C ARG A 48 1.07 -7.19 -10.93
N PRO A 49 1.46 -7.33 -12.20
CA PRO A 49 2.70 -6.71 -12.67
C PRO A 49 2.68 -5.18 -12.55
N SER A 50 1.57 -4.54 -12.91
CA SER A 50 1.43 -3.08 -12.80
C SER A 50 1.46 -2.63 -11.36
N HIS A 51 0.81 -3.37 -10.45
CA HIS A 51 0.82 -3.04 -9.02
C HIS A 51 2.23 -3.17 -8.43
N LYS A 52 2.99 -4.19 -8.83
CA LYS A 52 4.38 -4.34 -8.40
C LYS A 52 5.24 -3.18 -8.89
N GLU A 53 5.05 -2.73 -10.12
CA GLU A 53 5.77 -1.55 -10.65
C GLU A 53 5.49 -0.29 -9.84
N GLU A 54 4.23 -0.08 -9.45
CA GLU A 54 3.84 1.03 -8.57
C GLU A 54 4.54 0.96 -7.23
N ALA A 55 4.58 -0.23 -6.64
CA ALA A 55 5.21 -0.46 -5.34
C ALA A 55 6.71 -0.14 -5.41
N ILE A 56 7.39 -0.63 -6.44
CA ILE A 56 8.82 -0.37 -6.66
C ILE A 56 9.07 1.13 -6.84
N ALA A 57 8.22 1.81 -7.64
CA ALA A 57 8.33 3.25 -7.84
C ALA A 57 8.14 4.03 -6.54
N PHE A 58 7.21 3.59 -5.69
CA PHE A 58 6.98 4.21 -4.40
C PHE A 58 8.23 4.13 -3.51
N PHE A 59 8.92 3.00 -3.49
CA PHE A 59 10.17 2.83 -2.75
C PHE A 59 11.32 3.68 -3.31
N LYS A 60 11.31 4.00 -4.60
CA LYS A 60 12.32 4.92 -5.17
C LYS A 60 12.14 6.34 -4.65
N THR A 61 10.90 6.77 -4.47
CA THR A 61 10.58 8.10 -3.94
C THR A 61 10.72 8.16 -2.42
N PHE A 62 10.23 7.13 -1.73
CA PHE A 62 10.22 7.02 -0.28
C PHE A 62 10.94 5.73 0.16
N PRO A 63 12.28 5.69 0.12
CA PRO A 63 13.03 4.44 0.36
C PRO A 63 12.82 3.82 1.74
N ASP A 64 12.51 4.64 2.75
CA ASP A 64 12.30 4.23 4.13
C ASP A 64 10.82 4.08 4.49
N ASN A 65 9.92 4.08 3.50
CA ASN A 65 8.50 3.98 3.82
C ASN A 65 8.18 2.66 4.52
N LYS A 66 7.25 2.74 5.47
CA LYS A 66 6.92 1.62 6.33
C LYS A 66 5.46 1.65 6.75
N VAL A 67 4.84 0.48 6.71
CA VAL A 67 3.52 0.23 7.28
C VAL A 67 3.71 -0.31 8.69
N GLY A 68 3.13 0.36 9.69
CA GLY A 68 3.25 -0.03 11.10
C GLY A 68 2.26 -1.15 11.46
N ASN A 69 2.54 -2.38 11.03
CA ASN A 69 1.63 -3.52 11.16
C ASN A 69 1.94 -4.45 12.34
N ARG A 70 2.78 -4.01 13.28
CA ARG A 70 3.17 -4.84 14.43
C ARG A 70 3.03 -4.10 15.76
N PRO A 71 1.80 -3.99 16.28
CA PRO A 71 0.51 -4.40 15.71
C PRO A 71 -0.10 -3.35 14.79
N TYR A 72 -1.13 -3.75 14.03
CA TYR A 72 -2.02 -2.78 13.39
C TYR A 72 -2.76 -1.96 14.44
N LYS A 73 -3.12 -0.74 14.09
CA LYS A 73 -4.03 0.07 14.92
C LYS A 73 -5.42 -0.55 14.97
N THR A 74 -5.87 -1.06 13.82
CA THR A 74 -7.16 -1.72 13.67
C THR A 74 -7.01 -2.84 12.66
N LEU A 75 -7.53 -4.02 12.98
CA LEU A 75 -7.56 -5.14 12.06
C LEU A 75 -8.82 -5.96 12.34
N PHE A 76 -9.67 -6.07 11.34
CA PHE A 76 -10.88 -6.89 11.42
C PHE A 76 -11.23 -7.41 10.04
N GLY A 77 -12.19 -8.31 9.99
CA GLY A 77 -12.68 -8.85 8.74
C GLY A 77 -14.06 -9.44 8.86
N GLN A 78 -14.68 -9.66 7.71
CA GLN A 78 -15.97 -10.33 7.61
C GLN A 78 -16.04 -11.03 6.26
N GLY A 79 -16.46 -12.30 6.27
CA GLY A 79 -16.50 -13.09 5.04
C GLY A 79 -15.13 -13.19 4.39
N ASP A 80 -15.04 -12.76 3.14
CA ASP A 80 -13.81 -12.77 2.35
C ASP A 80 -13.05 -11.44 2.40
N TRP A 81 -13.46 -10.53 3.29
CA TRP A 81 -12.89 -9.18 3.36
C TRP A 81 -12.10 -8.98 4.63
N THR A 82 -11.02 -8.19 4.51
CA THR A 82 -10.26 -7.68 5.66
C THR A 82 -10.16 -6.17 5.57
N CYS A 83 -10.07 -5.55 6.74
CA CYS A 83 -9.81 -4.11 6.87
C CYS A 83 -8.69 -3.90 7.86
N SER A 84 -7.64 -3.22 7.43
CA SER A 84 -6.49 -2.91 8.28
C SER A 84 -6.24 -1.41 8.31
N VAL A 85 -5.88 -0.88 9.48
CA VAL A 85 -5.45 0.50 9.63
C VAL A 85 -4.10 0.49 10.33
N ALA A 86 -3.13 1.17 9.75
CA ALA A 86 -1.78 1.25 10.28
C ALA A 86 -1.20 2.65 10.07
N ASP A 87 -0.23 3.04 10.89
CA ASP A 87 0.56 4.23 10.58
C ASP A 87 1.42 3.94 9.36
N PHE A 88 1.47 4.88 8.45
CA PHE A 88 2.29 4.82 7.25
C PHE A 88 3.23 6.02 7.28
N THR A 89 4.52 5.74 7.23
CA THR A 89 5.56 6.75 7.39
C THR A 89 6.57 6.66 6.27
N GLY A 90 7.27 7.75 6.00
CA GLY A 90 8.35 7.76 5.02
C GLY A 90 8.99 9.13 4.91
N THR A 91 10.08 9.18 4.16
CA THR A 91 10.82 10.41 3.87
C THR A 91 10.95 10.59 2.36
N PHE A 92 10.64 11.79 1.88
CA PHE A 92 10.76 12.12 0.46
C PHE A 92 12.24 12.32 0.10
N LYS A 93 12.89 11.25 -0.32
CA LYS A 93 14.33 11.23 -0.62
C LYS A 93 14.68 11.03 -2.09
N GLY A 94 13.78 10.40 -2.87
CA GLY A 94 14.00 10.19 -4.29
C GLY A 94 13.06 11.05 -5.13
N PRO A 95 13.34 11.24 -6.42
CA PRO A 95 12.49 12.06 -7.27
C PRO A 95 11.10 11.46 -7.41
N MET A 96 10.10 12.33 -7.56
CA MET A 96 8.72 11.94 -7.81
C MET A 96 8.34 12.38 -9.23
N THR A 97 7.74 11.48 -9.99
CA THR A 97 7.21 11.83 -11.31
C THR A 97 5.72 12.11 -11.19
N SER A 98 5.31 13.31 -11.57
CA SER A 98 3.90 13.69 -11.57
C SER A 98 3.17 13.10 -12.78
N PRO A 99 1.81 13.07 -12.79
CA PRO A 99 1.05 12.51 -13.91
C PRO A 99 1.33 13.18 -15.27
N ASP A 100 1.76 14.44 -15.27
CA ASP A 100 2.12 15.17 -16.50
C ASP A 100 3.58 14.93 -16.94
N GLY A 101 4.28 14.01 -16.29
CA GLY A 101 5.65 13.64 -16.63
C GLY A 101 6.73 14.52 -16.00
N LYS A 102 6.36 15.53 -15.23
CA LYS A 102 7.34 16.37 -14.54
C LYS A 102 8.01 15.61 -13.41
N VAL A 103 9.31 15.81 -13.27
CA VAL A 103 10.09 15.26 -12.15
C VAL A 103 10.18 16.30 -11.04
N ILE A 104 9.70 15.92 -9.86
CA ILE A 104 9.73 16.79 -8.67
C ILE A 104 10.91 16.34 -7.82
N PRO A 105 11.87 17.24 -7.54
CA PRO A 105 13.02 16.89 -6.72
C PRO A 105 12.61 16.66 -5.26
N PRO A 106 13.30 15.78 -4.53
CA PRO A 106 12.96 15.47 -3.14
C PRO A 106 13.21 16.66 -2.21
N THR A 107 12.37 16.76 -1.18
CA THR A 107 12.50 17.81 -0.16
C THR A 107 13.23 17.35 1.09
N GLY A 108 13.37 16.03 1.29
CA GLY A 108 13.91 15.47 2.51
C GLY A 108 12.93 15.48 3.68
N LYS A 109 11.70 15.92 3.47
CA LYS A 109 10.68 16.00 4.54
C LYS A 109 9.99 14.66 4.73
N LYS A 110 9.49 14.44 5.96
CA LYS A 110 8.85 13.20 6.37
C LYS A 110 7.34 13.33 6.35
N PHE A 111 6.67 12.19 6.13
CA PHE A 111 5.22 12.10 6.29
C PHE A 111 4.84 11.03 7.30
N ARG A 112 3.69 11.21 7.91
CA ARG A 112 3.00 10.21 8.73
C ARG A 112 1.51 10.37 8.54
N VAL A 113 0.86 9.35 8.00
CA VAL A 113 -0.58 9.30 7.81
C VAL A 113 -1.10 7.94 8.22
N GLU A 114 -2.41 7.81 8.45
CA GLU A 114 -3.02 6.51 8.62
C GLU A 114 -3.33 5.92 7.26
N PHE A 115 -3.03 4.64 7.10
CA PHE A 115 -3.24 3.90 5.87
C PHE A 115 -4.24 2.79 6.13
N CYS A 116 -5.33 2.79 5.38
CA CYS A 116 -6.38 1.78 5.50
C CYS A 116 -6.42 0.94 4.22
N THR A 117 -6.31 -0.38 4.38
CA THR A 117 -6.45 -1.32 3.28
C THR A 117 -7.71 -2.14 3.46
N VAL A 118 -8.61 -2.09 2.49
CA VAL A 118 -9.79 -2.95 2.41
C VAL A 118 -9.53 -3.95 1.31
N ALA A 119 -9.38 -5.22 1.67
CA ALA A 119 -8.95 -6.26 0.73
C ALA A 119 -9.99 -7.37 0.62
N HIS A 120 -10.26 -7.77 -0.61
CA HIS A 120 -11.11 -8.91 -0.94
C HIS A 120 -10.22 -10.10 -1.31
N TRP A 121 -10.36 -11.20 -0.57
CA TRP A 121 -9.51 -12.38 -0.68
C TRP A 121 -10.20 -13.54 -1.38
N LYS A 122 -9.42 -14.32 -2.11
CA LYS A 122 -9.85 -15.61 -2.69
C LYS A 122 -8.64 -16.53 -2.77
N ASN A 123 -8.75 -17.70 -2.12
CA ASN A 123 -7.70 -18.72 -2.13
C ASN A 123 -6.31 -18.19 -1.75
N GLY A 124 -6.25 -17.34 -0.73
CA GLY A 124 -4.99 -16.79 -0.23
C GLY A 124 -4.40 -15.65 -1.05
N GLU A 125 -5.17 -15.13 -2.00
CA GLU A 125 -4.77 -14.00 -2.85
C GLU A 125 -5.79 -12.87 -2.79
N ILE A 126 -5.31 -11.65 -2.85
CA ILE A 126 -6.17 -10.46 -2.97
C ILE A 126 -6.61 -10.33 -4.42
N ILE A 127 -7.93 -10.29 -4.65
CA ILE A 127 -8.50 -10.08 -5.98
C ILE A 127 -8.87 -8.61 -6.21
N GLU A 128 -9.09 -7.87 -5.14
CA GLU A 128 -9.41 -6.44 -5.17
C GLU A 128 -8.93 -5.82 -3.87
N GLU A 129 -8.25 -4.69 -3.95
CA GLU A 129 -7.91 -3.94 -2.74
C GLU A 129 -8.12 -2.45 -2.94
N LYS A 130 -8.66 -1.83 -1.90
CA LYS A 130 -8.92 -0.40 -1.85
C LYS A 130 -8.02 0.20 -0.79
N LEU A 131 -7.23 1.18 -1.19
CA LEU A 131 -6.24 1.82 -0.36
C LEU A 131 -6.73 3.24 -0.04
N PHE A 132 -6.74 3.58 1.24
CA PHE A 132 -7.22 4.88 1.70
C PHE A 132 -6.19 5.52 2.61
N TYR A 133 -5.79 6.73 2.28
CA TYR A 133 -5.01 7.60 3.15
C TYR A 133 -5.26 9.04 2.73
N ASP A 134 -4.97 9.96 3.63
CA ASP A 134 -5.11 11.39 3.33
C ASP A 134 -3.93 11.85 2.47
N LYS A 135 -4.13 11.78 1.15
CA LYS A 135 -3.10 12.15 0.18
C LYS A 135 -2.73 13.62 0.27
N MET A 136 -3.71 14.49 0.55
CA MET A 136 -3.46 15.92 0.69
C MET A 136 -2.56 16.19 1.91
N ALA A 137 -2.85 15.53 3.04
CA ALA A 137 -2.02 15.65 4.24
C ALA A 137 -0.59 15.16 3.96
N LEU A 138 -0.43 14.05 3.24
CA LEU A 138 0.89 13.56 2.86
C LEU A 138 1.63 14.60 2.03
N MET A 139 0.99 15.15 1.00
CA MET A 139 1.59 16.14 0.11
C MET A 139 1.99 17.41 0.86
N GLN A 140 1.18 17.86 1.82
CA GLN A 140 1.50 19.01 2.68
C GLN A 140 2.73 18.71 3.54
N GLN A 141 2.78 17.53 4.14
CA GLN A 141 3.87 17.14 5.05
C GLN A 141 5.21 17.06 4.32
N ILE A 142 5.23 16.60 3.07
CA ILE A 142 6.47 16.51 2.29
C ILE A 142 6.80 17.81 1.54
N GLY A 143 6.01 18.85 1.74
CA GLY A 143 6.33 20.20 1.23
C GLY A 143 5.88 20.46 -0.20
N LEU A 144 4.93 19.70 -0.74
CA LEU A 144 4.43 19.89 -2.11
C LEU A 144 3.08 20.63 -2.18
N MET A 145 2.55 21.01 -1.04
CA MET A 145 1.32 21.82 -0.92
C MET A 145 1.43 22.81 0.22
#